data_792408fc02f7fad54fdaeac97c8ae131
#
_entry.id   792408fc02f7fad54fdaeac97c8ae131
#
_cell.length_a   1.000
_cell.length_b   1.000
_cell.length_c   1.000
_cell.angle_alpha   90.00
_cell.angle_beta   90.00
_cell.angle_gamma   90.00
#
_symmetry.space_group_name_H-M   'P 1'
#
loop_
_entity.id
_entity.type
_entity.pdbx_description
1 polymer ?
#
loop_
_entity_poly.entity_id
_entity_poly.type
_entity_poly.pdbx_seq_one_letter_code
_entity_poly.pdbx_strand_id
1 'polypeptide(L)'
;MNRNVHRIAAGVVAIVTAAVVLTACSTSTTTSGGTILPPKIAEKKSLGKGEGQLNLIAWAGYAEDGSNDKTVDWVHPFEQQTGCMVHTTIGDTSDDMVQLMRTGQYDGVSASGDATLRLVYAGDVAPVNTALVPNYKTISSFLKDKSWNSVNGQMYGIPHGWGANLLMYNPKTVTPAPDSWSAVFDKSGPYKGKVTAYDSPIYIADAALYLMSSNPSLGIKDPYSLTQKQLDAAVALLKTQGTNVGEYWSDYTKEVQAFESGTSEIGTTWQVIANLVNSDAKVKVDTIIPKEGATGWSDTWMISSKAKHPNCMYDWMNYITSAKVNAEVAEWFGEAPAQTLACEQTSDPNFCDTYHATDAAYASKIHYWTTPQKQCVDGKGDDCTTYAQWVDAWQQIKG
;
A
#
# COMPACT_ATOMS: atom_id res chain seq x y z
N MET A 1 -62.85 11.66 26.59
CA MET A 1 -64.17 11.02 26.32
C MET A 1 -63.97 10.07 25.14
N ASN A 2 -64.36 8.79 25.40
CA ASN A 2 -64.60 7.65 24.50
C ASN A 2 -63.44 7.23 23.53
N ARG A 3 -62.69 6.19 23.84
CA ARG A 3 -62.94 4.72 23.89
C ARG A 3 -63.74 4.20 22.66
N ASN A 4 -63.02 3.47 21.75
CA ASN A 4 -63.59 2.18 21.31
C ASN A 4 -62.44 1.23 20.86
N VAL A 5 -62.48 0.08 21.53
CA VAL A 5 -61.69 -1.12 21.34
C VAL A 5 -62.42 -2.01 20.34
N HIS A 6 -61.74 -2.53 19.30
CA HIS A 6 -62.26 -3.72 18.61
C HIS A 6 -61.17 -4.79 18.53
N ARG A 7 -61.43 -5.85 19.25
CA ARG A 7 -60.77 -7.18 19.12
C ARG A 7 -61.28 -7.85 17.86
N ILE A 8 -60.35 -8.42 17.07
CA ILE A 8 -60.71 -9.47 16.11
C ILE A 8 -59.71 -10.62 16.25
N ALA A 9 -60.28 -11.81 16.15
CA ALA A 9 -59.81 -13.10 16.58
C ALA A 9 -58.63 -13.68 15.77
N ALA A 10 -57.93 -14.58 16.48
CA ALA A 10 -56.90 -15.46 15.97
C ALA A 10 -57.38 -16.41 14.86
N GLY A 11 -56.70 -16.43 13.74
CA GLY A 11 -56.74 -17.49 12.75
C GLY A 11 -55.37 -18.14 12.64
N VAL A 12 -55.24 -19.36 13.14
CA VAL A 12 -54.06 -20.20 13.02
C VAL A 12 -54.01 -20.73 11.60
N VAL A 13 -53.05 -20.26 10.77
CA VAL A 13 -52.70 -20.93 9.49
C VAL A 13 -51.35 -21.60 9.73
N ALA A 14 -51.37 -22.93 9.72
CA ALA A 14 -50.20 -23.77 9.74
C ALA A 14 -49.56 -23.71 8.32
N ILE A 15 -48.44 -23.01 8.23
CA ILE A 15 -47.58 -23.04 7.01
C ILE A 15 -46.52 -24.13 7.27
N VAL A 16 -46.64 -25.21 6.47
CA VAL A 16 -45.63 -26.24 6.36
C VAL A 16 -44.47 -25.64 5.56
N THR A 17 -43.38 -25.23 6.24
CA THR A 17 -42.14 -24.84 5.61
C THR A 17 -41.35 -26.10 5.23
N ALA A 18 -41.37 -26.48 3.95
CA ALA A 18 -40.43 -27.43 3.38
C ALA A 18 -39.02 -26.75 3.38
N ALA A 19 -38.17 -27.17 4.30
CA ALA A 19 -36.76 -26.79 4.30
C ALA A 19 -36.07 -27.49 3.10
N VAL A 20 -35.84 -26.76 2.02
CA VAL A 20 -34.90 -27.17 0.99
C VAL A 20 -33.51 -26.88 1.51
N VAL A 21 -32.84 -27.92 2.00
CA VAL A 21 -31.42 -27.86 2.34
C VAL A 21 -30.64 -27.83 1.02
N LEU A 22 -30.28 -26.63 0.58
CA LEU A 22 -29.26 -26.43 -0.45
C LEU A 22 -27.90 -26.73 0.20
N THR A 23 -27.45 -27.96 0.12
CA THR A 23 -26.06 -28.33 0.33
C THR A 23 -25.23 -27.71 -0.79
N ALA A 24 -24.74 -26.50 -0.58
CA ALA A 24 -23.63 -25.97 -1.34
C ALA A 24 -22.39 -26.79 -0.95
N CYS A 25 -22.08 -27.80 -1.74
CA CYS A 25 -20.77 -28.42 -1.69
C CYS A 25 -19.75 -27.40 -2.17
N SER A 26 -19.19 -26.61 -1.25
CA SER A 26 -17.88 -26.01 -1.44
C SER A 26 -16.88 -27.16 -1.35
N THR A 27 -16.49 -27.70 -2.47
CA THR A 27 -15.30 -28.55 -2.56
C THR A 27 -14.08 -27.69 -2.27
N SER A 28 -13.76 -27.49 -0.99
CA SER A 28 -12.42 -27.16 -0.57
C SER A 28 -11.56 -28.40 -0.81
N THR A 29 -10.96 -28.49 -1.98
CA THR A 29 -9.85 -29.38 -2.23
C THR A 29 -8.67 -28.91 -1.40
N THR A 30 -8.56 -29.39 -0.17
CA THR A 30 -7.33 -29.43 0.59
C THR A 30 -6.38 -30.41 -0.09
N THR A 31 -5.62 -29.96 -1.07
CA THR A 31 -4.42 -30.64 -1.53
C THR A 31 -3.29 -30.25 -0.57
N SER A 32 -2.83 -31.24 0.19
CA SER A 32 -1.60 -31.16 0.97
C SER A 32 -0.43 -30.79 0.06
N GLY A 33 0.24 -29.66 0.31
CA GLY A 33 1.53 -29.30 -0.30
C GLY A 33 1.46 -28.66 -1.70
N GLY A 34 0.34 -28.12 -2.15
CA GLY A 34 0.24 -27.42 -3.45
C GLY A 34 0.50 -25.93 -3.31
N THR A 35 1.39 -25.39 -4.14
CA THR A 35 1.55 -23.93 -4.33
C THR A 35 0.20 -23.31 -4.64
N ILE A 36 -0.23 -22.33 -3.85
CA ILE A 36 -1.43 -21.55 -4.14
C ILE A 36 -1.18 -20.78 -5.44
N LEU A 37 -1.98 -21.06 -6.47
CA LEU A 37 -1.90 -20.35 -7.75
C LEU A 37 -3.05 -19.35 -7.85
N PRO A 38 -2.81 -18.18 -8.46
CA PRO A 38 -3.89 -17.25 -8.75
C PRO A 38 -4.90 -17.88 -9.73
N PRO A 39 -6.16 -17.41 -9.73
CA PRO A 39 -7.14 -17.81 -10.73
C PRO A 39 -6.62 -17.56 -12.16
N LYS A 40 -6.96 -18.45 -13.08
CA LYS A 40 -6.58 -18.31 -14.50
C LYS A 40 -7.46 -17.22 -15.14
N ILE A 41 -6.94 -16.00 -15.19
CA ILE A 41 -7.56 -14.87 -15.89
C ILE A 41 -6.69 -14.56 -17.11
N ALA A 42 -7.33 -14.38 -18.27
CA ALA A 42 -6.61 -14.09 -19.49
C ALA A 42 -6.12 -12.63 -19.50
N GLU A 43 -4.86 -12.43 -19.83
CA GLU A 43 -4.36 -11.10 -20.14
C GLU A 43 -4.94 -10.55 -21.45
N LYS A 44 -5.01 -9.23 -21.58
CA LYS A 44 -5.41 -8.55 -22.81
C LYS A 44 -4.33 -8.71 -23.88
N LYS A 45 -4.72 -9.11 -25.09
CA LYS A 45 -3.75 -9.39 -26.17
C LYS A 45 -3.51 -8.22 -27.12
N SER A 46 -4.48 -7.31 -27.23
CA SER A 46 -4.40 -6.14 -28.11
C SER A 46 -5.29 -5.02 -27.59
N LEU A 47 -4.94 -3.78 -27.91
CA LEU A 47 -5.78 -2.62 -27.61
C LEU A 47 -6.74 -2.37 -28.77
N GLY A 48 -7.94 -1.93 -28.43
CA GLY A 48 -8.93 -1.35 -29.31
C GLY A 48 -9.07 0.15 -29.06
N LYS A 49 -10.20 0.70 -29.53
CA LYS A 49 -10.58 2.08 -29.18
C LYS A 49 -10.97 2.16 -27.70
N GLY A 50 -10.62 3.23 -27.03
CA GLY A 50 -11.06 3.52 -25.66
C GLY A 50 -12.59 3.53 -25.55
N GLU A 51 -13.08 3.05 -24.40
CA GLU A 51 -14.52 2.85 -24.15
C GLU A 51 -15.22 4.15 -23.72
N GLY A 52 -14.49 5.26 -23.59
CA GLY A 52 -15.03 6.60 -23.29
C GLY A 52 -15.17 6.90 -21.81
N GLN A 53 -14.86 5.97 -20.92
CA GLN A 53 -14.91 6.15 -19.47
C GLN A 53 -13.80 5.35 -18.79
N LEU A 54 -13.36 5.78 -17.61
CA LEU A 54 -12.39 5.09 -16.76
C LEU A 54 -12.70 5.33 -15.30
N ASN A 55 -12.97 4.27 -14.53
CA ASN A 55 -13.25 4.36 -13.10
C ASN A 55 -12.05 3.84 -12.32
N LEU A 56 -11.40 4.69 -11.56
CA LEU A 56 -10.17 4.39 -10.82
C LEU A 56 -10.38 4.43 -9.31
N ILE A 57 -9.60 3.61 -8.62
CA ILE A 57 -9.30 3.78 -7.21
C ILE A 57 -7.84 4.24 -7.12
N ALA A 58 -7.59 5.32 -6.39
CA ALA A 58 -6.25 5.89 -6.27
C ALA A 58 -5.99 6.41 -4.86
N TRP A 59 -4.72 6.52 -4.50
CA TRP A 59 -4.30 7.36 -3.38
C TRP A 59 -4.56 8.82 -3.73
N ALA A 60 -4.82 9.66 -2.72
CA ALA A 60 -4.88 11.10 -2.92
C ALA A 60 -3.58 11.61 -3.53
N GLY A 61 -3.68 12.39 -4.62
CA GLY A 61 -2.50 12.91 -5.32
C GLY A 61 -2.09 12.13 -6.58
N TYR A 62 -2.67 10.97 -6.87
CA TYR A 62 -2.28 10.18 -8.06
C TYR A 62 -3.11 10.45 -9.31
N ALA A 63 -4.26 11.09 -9.17
CA ALA A 63 -5.16 11.40 -10.31
C ALA A 63 -5.75 12.81 -10.16
N GLU A 64 -4.87 13.82 -10.27
CA GLU A 64 -5.25 15.22 -10.11
C GLU A 64 -5.88 15.79 -11.40
N ASP A 65 -6.99 16.48 -11.20
CA ASP A 65 -7.83 17.09 -12.25
C ASP A 65 -7.94 18.63 -12.13
N GLY A 66 -7.05 19.23 -11.36
CA GLY A 66 -7.08 20.68 -11.11
C GLY A 66 -8.07 21.12 -10.02
N SER A 67 -8.80 20.20 -9.39
CA SER A 67 -9.75 20.54 -8.32
C SER A 67 -9.07 20.93 -7.02
N ASN A 68 -7.95 20.28 -6.69
CA ASN A 68 -7.15 20.59 -5.51
C ASN A 68 -6.23 21.79 -5.73
N ASP A 69 -5.55 21.84 -6.88
CA ASP A 69 -4.75 22.97 -7.34
C ASP A 69 -4.92 23.11 -8.85
N LYS A 70 -5.34 24.29 -9.33
CA LYS A 70 -5.59 24.55 -10.75
C LYS A 70 -4.37 24.42 -11.65
N THR A 71 -3.18 24.40 -11.09
CA THR A 71 -1.93 24.24 -11.82
C THR A 71 -1.50 22.77 -11.91
N VAL A 72 -2.18 21.86 -11.22
CA VAL A 72 -1.88 20.45 -11.10
C VAL A 72 -3.00 19.62 -11.72
N ASP A 73 -2.81 19.24 -12.97
CA ASP A 73 -3.85 18.57 -13.77
C ASP A 73 -3.19 17.72 -14.85
N TRP A 74 -3.28 16.41 -14.73
CA TRP A 74 -2.92 15.45 -15.78
C TRP A 74 -4.12 14.58 -16.20
N VAL A 75 -5.24 14.68 -15.49
CA VAL A 75 -6.46 13.96 -15.85
C VAL A 75 -7.11 14.55 -17.10
N HIS A 76 -7.38 15.85 -17.15
CA HIS A 76 -8.02 16.45 -18.32
C HIS A 76 -7.18 16.34 -19.62
N PRO A 77 -5.83 16.50 -19.60
CA PRO A 77 -5.01 16.19 -20.77
C PRO A 77 -5.12 14.74 -21.26
N PHE A 78 -5.22 13.77 -20.34
CA PHE A 78 -5.48 12.38 -20.69
C PHE A 78 -6.84 12.20 -21.36
N GLU A 79 -7.89 12.79 -20.79
CA GLU A 79 -9.25 12.74 -21.33
C GLU A 79 -9.33 13.34 -22.73
N GLN A 80 -8.67 14.50 -22.94
CA GLN A 80 -8.61 15.15 -24.25
C GLN A 80 -7.88 14.29 -25.29
N GLN A 81 -6.80 13.61 -24.88
CA GLN A 81 -5.99 12.78 -25.76
C GLN A 81 -6.68 11.48 -26.16
N THR A 82 -7.41 10.86 -25.22
CA THR A 82 -7.92 9.49 -25.37
C THR A 82 -9.43 9.41 -25.54
N GLY A 83 -10.16 10.42 -25.08
CA GLY A 83 -11.61 10.41 -24.96
C GLY A 83 -12.12 9.54 -23.79
N CYS A 84 -11.25 9.10 -22.88
CA CYS A 84 -11.60 8.33 -21.70
C CYS A 84 -11.81 9.26 -20.50
N MET A 85 -13.07 9.54 -20.15
CA MET A 85 -13.43 10.37 -18.98
C MET A 85 -13.07 9.63 -17.68
N VAL A 86 -12.31 10.26 -16.82
CA VAL A 86 -11.79 9.67 -15.57
C VAL A 86 -12.67 9.98 -14.38
N HIS A 87 -13.03 8.98 -13.63
CA HIS A 87 -13.72 9.09 -12.35
C HIS A 87 -12.89 8.41 -11.27
N THR A 88 -12.35 9.19 -10.34
CA THR A 88 -11.47 8.71 -9.29
C THR A 88 -12.22 8.60 -7.96
N THR A 89 -12.04 7.47 -7.28
CA THR A 89 -12.40 7.27 -5.88
C THR A 89 -11.12 7.17 -5.08
N ILE A 90 -11.01 7.96 -4.03
CA ILE A 90 -9.84 7.90 -3.14
C ILE A 90 -10.01 6.74 -2.17
N GLY A 91 -8.94 5.95 -2.01
CA GLY A 91 -8.76 5.01 -0.93
C GLY A 91 -7.66 5.51 0.00
N ASP A 92 -7.91 5.47 1.30
CA ASP A 92 -6.98 6.01 2.30
C ASP A 92 -5.98 4.96 2.83
N THR A 93 -6.30 3.67 2.61
CA THR A 93 -5.47 2.54 3.05
C THR A 93 -5.44 1.43 1.99
N SER A 94 -4.43 0.55 2.07
CA SER A 94 -4.39 -0.68 1.27
C SER A 94 -5.63 -1.57 1.47
N ASP A 95 -6.24 -1.54 2.66
CA ASP A 95 -7.46 -2.28 2.94
C ASP A 95 -8.66 -1.68 2.21
N ASP A 96 -8.78 -0.35 2.15
CA ASP A 96 -9.82 0.32 1.36
C ASP A 96 -9.67 0.00 -0.12
N MET A 97 -8.44 0.03 -0.67
CA MET A 97 -8.15 -0.32 -2.07
C MET A 97 -8.69 -1.72 -2.40
N VAL A 98 -8.41 -2.70 -1.52
CA VAL A 98 -8.88 -4.08 -1.69
C VAL A 98 -10.39 -4.18 -1.58
N GLN A 99 -11.02 -3.50 -0.62
CA GLN A 99 -12.47 -3.55 -0.43
C GLN A 99 -13.21 -2.91 -1.61
N LEU A 100 -12.77 -1.75 -2.07
CA LEU A 100 -13.35 -1.06 -3.23
C LEU A 100 -13.23 -1.92 -4.51
N MET A 101 -12.06 -2.52 -4.77
CA MET A 101 -11.88 -3.41 -5.93
C MET A 101 -12.82 -4.60 -5.92
N ARG A 102 -13.10 -5.21 -4.76
CA ARG A 102 -14.02 -6.33 -4.60
C ARG A 102 -15.46 -6.01 -5.00
N THR A 103 -15.86 -4.74 -4.99
CA THR A 103 -17.17 -4.31 -5.47
C THR A 103 -17.37 -4.59 -6.97
N GLY A 104 -16.27 -4.69 -7.74
CA GLY A 104 -16.29 -4.89 -9.18
C GLY A 104 -16.84 -3.69 -9.97
N GLN A 105 -16.83 -2.49 -9.38
CA GLN A 105 -17.33 -1.27 -10.02
C GLN A 105 -16.22 -0.47 -10.71
N TYR A 106 -14.97 -0.80 -10.46
CA TYR A 106 -13.80 -0.05 -10.93
C TYR A 106 -13.06 -0.81 -12.03
N ASP A 107 -12.37 -0.05 -12.88
CA ASP A 107 -11.56 -0.57 -13.98
C ASP A 107 -10.12 -0.81 -13.55
N GLY A 108 -9.64 -0.03 -12.59
CA GLY A 108 -8.29 -0.16 -12.07
C GLY A 108 -8.09 0.45 -10.70
N VAL A 109 -6.95 0.12 -10.12
CA VAL A 109 -6.52 0.60 -8.80
C VAL A 109 -5.03 0.87 -8.80
N SER A 110 -4.61 1.93 -8.11
CA SER A 110 -3.21 2.10 -7.69
C SER A 110 -3.04 1.46 -6.32
N ALA A 111 -2.22 0.42 -6.22
CA ALA A 111 -2.08 -0.35 -4.99
C ALA A 111 -0.62 -0.62 -4.65
N SER A 112 -0.31 -0.62 -3.36
CA SER A 112 0.99 -1.00 -2.82
C SER A 112 1.14 -2.53 -2.74
N GLY A 113 2.37 -3.00 -2.57
CA GLY A 113 2.69 -4.43 -2.62
C GLY A 113 1.98 -5.30 -1.58
N ASP A 114 1.61 -4.74 -0.43
CA ASP A 114 0.85 -5.44 0.61
C ASP A 114 -0.60 -5.75 0.20
N ALA A 115 -1.18 -4.98 -0.73
CA ALA A 115 -2.49 -5.24 -1.31
C ALA A 115 -2.42 -6.15 -2.55
N THR A 116 -1.33 -6.10 -3.31
CA THR A 116 -1.21 -6.71 -4.65
C THR A 116 -1.57 -8.17 -4.66
N LEU A 117 -0.91 -9.01 -3.85
CA LEU A 117 -1.18 -10.46 -3.88
C LEU A 117 -2.56 -10.81 -3.32
N ARG A 118 -3.13 -9.98 -2.46
CA ARG A 118 -4.52 -10.12 -1.98
C ARG A 118 -5.50 -10.02 -3.14
N LEU A 119 -5.30 -9.02 -4.01
CA LEU A 119 -6.11 -8.80 -5.22
C LEU A 119 -5.87 -9.91 -6.26
N VAL A 120 -4.62 -10.31 -6.46
CA VAL A 120 -4.23 -11.36 -7.42
C VAL A 120 -4.85 -12.70 -7.05
N TYR A 121 -4.69 -13.16 -5.81
CA TYR A 121 -5.19 -14.48 -5.38
C TYR A 121 -6.71 -14.52 -5.19
N ALA A 122 -7.36 -13.37 -4.94
CA ALA A 122 -8.82 -13.25 -4.95
C ALA A 122 -9.41 -13.26 -6.38
N GLY A 123 -8.57 -13.01 -7.40
CA GLY A 123 -9.01 -12.88 -8.79
C GLY A 123 -9.70 -11.55 -9.07
N ASP A 124 -9.45 -10.53 -8.25
CA ASP A 124 -10.01 -9.20 -8.42
C ASP A 124 -9.29 -8.40 -9.51
N VAL A 125 -8.05 -8.76 -9.82
CA VAL A 125 -7.24 -8.14 -10.88
C VAL A 125 -6.82 -9.16 -11.94
N ALA A 126 -6.62 -8.68 -13.16
CA ALA A 126 -6.13 -9.47 -14.29
C ALA A 126 -4.62 -9.27 -14.48
N PRO A 127 -3.92 -10.26 -15.09
CA PRO A 127 -2.55 -10.07 -15.54
C PRO A 127 -2.44 -8.92 -16.53
N VAL A 128 -1.36 -8.17 -16.45
CA VAL A 128 -1.06 -7.06 -17.34
C VAL A 128 -0.11 -7.51 -18.46
N ASN A 129 -0.53 -7.32 -19.70
CA ASN A 129 0.34 -7.46 -20.86
C ASN A 129 1.22 -6.20 -20.99
N THR A 130 2.43 -6.28 -20.50
CA THR A 130 3.37 -5.16 -20.48
C THR A 130 3.78 -4.68 -21.87
N ALA A 131 3.63 -5.52 -22.91
CA ALA A 131 3.87 -5.13 -24.30
C ALA A 131 2.85 -4.11 -24.83
N LEU A 132 1.67 -4.01 -24.18
CA LEU A 132 0.64 -3.02 -24.50
C LEU A 132 0.85 -1.68 -23.74
N VAL A 133 1.89 -1.58 -22.90
CA VAL A 133 2.27 -0.38 -22.16
C VAL A 133 3.70 0.01 -22.59
N PRO A 134 3.88 0.76 -23.68
CA PRO A 134 5.19 1.10 -24.22
C PRO A 134 6.17 1.71 -23.22
N ASN A 135 5.68 2.55 -22.30
CA ASN A 135 6.49 3.20 -21.28
C ASN A 135 7.01 2.22 -20.19
N TYR A 136 6.47 1.00 -20.12
CA TYR A 136 7.00 -0.04 -19.23
C TYR A 136 8.49 -0.36 -19.51
N LYS A 137 8.96 -0.16 -20.74
CA LYS A 137 10.36 -0.42 -21.13
C LYS A 137 11.34 0.39 -20.30
N THR A 138 10.98 1.63 -19.98
CA THR A 138 11.80 2.60 -19.25
C THR A 138 11.49 2.71 -17.76
N ILE A 139 10.63 1.85 -17.22
CA ILE A 139 10.49 1.68 -15.77
C ILE A 139 11.76 1.07 -15.19
N SER A 140 12.17 1.51 -14.01
CA SER A 140 13.34 1.02 -13.28
C SER A 140 13.33 -0.49 -13.13
N SER A 141 14.45 -1.16 -13.45
CA SER A 141 14.53 -2.62 -13.48
C SER A 141 14.35 -3.26 -12.10
N PHE A 142 14.72 -2.54 -11.03
CA PHE A 142 14.53 -3.02 -9.67
C PHE A 142 13.07 -3.01 -9.20
N LEU A 143 12.13 -2.44 -9.98
CA LEU A 143 10.69 -2.45 -9.71
C LEU A 143 9.92 -3.46 -10.56
N LYS A 144 10.56 -4.11 -11.54
CA LYS A 144 9.91 -5.05 -12.46
C LYS A 144 10.06 -6.49 -12.00
N ASP A 145 9.04 -7.32 -12.26
CA ASP A 145 9.07 -8.77 -12.01
C ASP A 145 9.48 -9.14 -10.57
N LYS A 146 8.90 -8.43 -9.61
CA LYS A 146 9.18 -8.64 -8.19
C LYS A 146 8.06 -9.43 -7.51
N SER A 147 8.37 -10.06 -6.38
CA SER A 147 7.41 -10.84 -5.59
C SER A 147 6.18 -10.04 -5.13
N TRP A 148 6.29 -8.73 -5.07
CA TRP A 148 5.18 -7.84 -4.68
C TRP A 148 4.32 -7.34 -5.84
N ASN A 149 4.69 -7.60 -7.09
CA ASN A 149 3.91 -7.15 -8.25
C ASN A 149 3.78 -8.18 -9.37
N SER A 150 4.38 -9.36 -9.21
CA SER A 150 4.30 -10.45 -10.18
C SER A 150 4.12 -11.80 -9.52
N VAL A 151 3.50 -12.74 -10.23
CA VAL A 151 3.35 -14.14 -9.82
C VAL A 151 3.71 -15.02 -11.02
N ASN A 152 4.64 -15.94 -10.82
CA ASN A 152 5.13 -16.89 -11.86
C ASN A 152 5.57 -16.19 -13.16
N GLY A 153 6.25 -15.03 -13.03
CA GLY A 153 6.72 -14.24 -14.18
C GLY A 153 5.63 -13.46 -14.90
N GLN A 154 4.42 -13.44 -14.38
CA GLN A 154 3.31 -12.64 -14.91
C GLN A 154 3.15 -11.37 -14.09
N MET A 155 3.25 -10.21 -14.73
CA MET A 155 2.98 -8.90 -14.08
C MET A 155 1.49 -8.70 -13.84
N TYR A 156 1.15 -8.08 -12.71
CA TYR A 156 -0.22 -7.72 -12.34
C TYR A 156 -0.41 -6.22 -12.12
N GLY A 157 0.65 -5.44 -12.21
CA GLY A 157 0.58 -3.99 -12.13
C GLY A 157 1.77 -3.32 -12.81
N ILE A 158 1.60 -2.06 -13.21
CA ILE A 158 2.65 -1.21 -13.78
C ILE A 158 3.16 -0.29 -12.68
N PRO A 159 4.42 -0.42 -12.22
CA PRO A 159 4.99 0.47 -11.21
C PRO A 159 4.99 1.92 -11.69
N HIS A 160 4.62 2.85 -10.81
CA HIS A 160 4.65 4.28 -11.15
C HIS A 160 5.35 5.16 -10.11
N GLY A 161 5.43 4.70 -8.85
CA GLY A 161 6.12 5.39 -7.78
C GLY A 161 6.62 4.43 -6.71
N TRP A 162 7.59 4.89 -5.89
CA TRP A 162 8.14 4.12 -4.80
C TRP A 162 8.76 5.02 -3.73
N GLY A 163 8.90 4.50 -2.52
CA GLY A 163 9.51 5.20 -1.41
C GLY A 163 9.95 4.28 -0.27
N ALA A 164 10.78 4.82 0.62
CA ALA A 164 11.18 4.15 1.86
C ALA A 164 10.35 4.65 3.04
N ASN A 165 10.12 3.76 4.01
CA ASN A 165 9.69 4.17 5.34
C ASN A 165 10.95 4.56 6.11
N LEU A 166 11.06 5.84 6.43
CA LEU A 166 12.25 6.44 7.02
C LEU A 166 12.08 6.62 8.53
N LEU A 167 13.18 6.75 9.23
CA LEU A 167 13.19 7.26 10.59
C LEU A 167 13.37 8.78 10.51
N MET A 168 12.32 9.53 10.87
CA MET A 168 12.35 10.98 10.98
C MET A 168 12.57 11.39 12.43
N TYR A 169 13.34 12.45 12.65
CA TYR A 169 13.57 12.99 13.98
C TYR A 169 13.85 14.50 13.97
N ASN A 170 13.54 15.15 15.08
CA ASN A 170 13.89 16.56 15.30
C ASN A 170 15.31 16.65 15.88
N PRO A 171 16.32 17.15 15.13
CA PRO A 171 17.71 17.17 15.58
C PRO A 171 17.98 18.11 16.76
N LYS A 172 17.03 18.98 17.12
CA LYS A 172 17.16 19.85 18.31
C LYS A 172 16.85 19.12 19.62
N THR A 173 15.98 18.10 19.56
CA THR A 173 15.49 17.40 20.75
C THR A 173 15.98 15.95 20.81
N VAL A 174 16.30 15.36 19.66
CA VAL A 174 16.83 14.00 19.55
C VAL A 174 18.34 14.04 19.35
N THR A 175 19.07 13.89 20.45
CA THR A 175 20.54 13.99 20.48
C THR A 175 21.11 12.84 21.31
N PRO A 176 22.10 12.09 20.82
CA PRO A 176 22.69 12.16 19.47
C PRO A 176 21.72 11.76 18.36
N ALA A 177 22.05 12.09 17.10
CA ALA A 177 21.29 11.64 15.95
C ALA A 177 21.16 10.10 15.97
N PRO A 178 19.94 9.53 15.74
CA PRO A 178 19.74 8.09 15.76
C PRO A 178 20.40 7.45 14.53
N ASP A 179 20.84 6.19 14.66
CA ASP A 179 21.37 5.38 13.56
C ASP A 179 20.65 4.03 13.42
N SER A 180 19.65 3.80 14.28
CA SER A 180 18.98 2.50 14.46
C SER A 180 17.50 2.69 14.76
N TRP A 181 16.68 1.74 14.34
CA TRP A 181 15.28 1.61 14.74
C TRP A 181 15.10 1.38 16.24
N SER A 182 16.18 1.05 16.99
CA SER A 182 16.13 0.96 18.47
C SER A 182 15.60 2.25 19.10
N ALA A 183 15.84 3.40 18.49
CA ALA A 183 15.39 4.69 18.98
C ALA A 183 13.87 4.79 19.17
N VAL A 184 13.08 4.05 18.39
CA VAL A 184 11.62 4.03 18.45
C VAL A 184 11.05 2.70 18.99
N PHE A 185 11.79 1.59 18.89
CA PHE A 185 11.31 0.29 19.37
C PHE A 185 11.71 -0.06 20.80
N ASP A 186 12.81 0.51 21.32
CA ASP A 186 13.26 0.15 22.66
C ASP A 186 12.39 0.80 23.75
N LYS A 187 11.98 -0.02 24.72
CA LYS A 187 11.11 0.40 25.84
C LYS A 187 11.71 1.52 26.69
N SER A 188 13.01 1.53 26.80
CA SER A 188 13.75 2.50 27.64
C SER A 188 14.07 3.80 26.93
N GLY A 189 13.54 4.02 25.73
CA GLY A 189 13.77 5.23 24.95
C GLY A 189 13.28 6.49 25.69
N PRO A 190 13.97 7.62 25.54
CA PRO A 190 13.62 8.87 26.23
C PRO A 190 12.36 9.55 25.66
N TYR A 191 11.77 9.00 24.58
CA TYR A 191 10.74 9.65 23.78
C TYR A 191 9.32 9.16 24.12
N LYS A 192 9.03 8.92 25.41
CA LYS A 192 7.70 8.45 25.83
C LYS A 192 6.59 9.44 25.43
N GLY A 193 5.60 8.95 24.67
CA GLY A 193 4.51 9.75 24.13
C GLY A 193 4.93 10.72 23.03
N LYS A 194 6.13 10.54 22.44
CA LYS A 194 6.71 11.42 21.43
C LYS A 194 7.06 10.70 20.11
N VAL A 195 6.71 9.43 20.01
CA VAL A 195 6.96 8.60 18.84
C VAL A 195 5.74 8.64 17.91
N THR A 196 5.97 8.79 16.61
CA THR A 196 4.96 8.53 15.58
C THR A 196 5.12 7.13 15.00
N ALA A 197 4.01 6.47 14.66
CA ALA A 197 4.02 5.15 14.06
C ALA A 197 2.92 5.03 12.99
N TYR A 198 3.22 4.32 11.89
CA TYR A 198 2.25 4.12 10.82
C TYR A 198 1.09 3.22 11.29
N ASP A 199 -0.15 3.68 11.10
CA ASP A 199 -1.37 2.99 11.53
C ASP A 199 -1.87 1.99 10.48
N SER A 200 -1.13 0.90 10.32
CA SER A 200 -1.49 -0.17 9.39
C SER A 200 -0.92 -1.51 9.85
N PRO A 201 -1.61 -2.63 9.59
CA PRO A 201 -1.08 -3.97 9.87
C PRO A 201 0.30 -4.23 9.26
N ILE A 202 0.62 -3.61 8.12
CA ILE A 202 1.92 -3.79 7.46
C ILE A 202 3.09 -3.25 8.29
N TYR A 203 2.85 -2.33 9.23
CA TYR A 203 3.85 -1.83 10.16
C TYR A 203 4.47 -2.93 11.06
N ILE A 204 3.82 -4.09 11.17
CA ILE A 204 4.39 -5.26 11.83
C ILE A 204 5.71 -5.67 11.18
N ALA A 205 5.87 -5.44 9.87
CA ALA A 205 7.10 -5.73 9.15
C ALA A 205 8.28 -4.84 9.60
N ASP A 206 8.02 -3.59 10.00
CA ASP A 206 9.06 -2.68 10.54
C ASP A 206 9.63 -3.23 11.85
N ALA A 207 8.76 -3.71 12.73
CA ALA A 207 9.18 -4.39 13.95
C ALA A 207 9.94 -5.69 13.66
N ALA A 208 9.48 -6.48 12.67
CA ALA A 208 10.15 -7.72 12.26
C ALA A 208 11.52 -7.42 11.66
N LEU A 209 11.68 -6.38 10.84
CA LEU A 209 12.95 -5.92 10.29
C LEU A 209 13.95 -5.58 11.42
N TYR A 210 13.51 -4.81 12.41
CA TYR A 210 14.34 -4.52 13.57
C TYR A 210 14.74 -5.80 14.33
N LEU A 211 13.81 -6.74 14.51
CA LEU A 211 14.08 -8.02 15.18
C LEU A 211 15.05 -8.92 14.43
N MET A 212 15.20 -8.78 13.10
CA MET A 212 16.22 -9.56 12.35
C MET A 212 17.63 -9.30 12.88
N SER A 213 17.92 -8.10 13.31
CA SER A 213 19.22 -7.71 13.87
C SER A 213 19.26 -7.75 15.39
N SER A 214 18.22 -7.26 16.08
CA SER A 214 18.20 -7.15 17.54
C SER A 214 17.94 -8.48 18.26
N ASN A 215 17.29 -9.43 17.58
CA ASN A 215 17.07 -10.80 18.09
C ASN A 215 17.28 -11.88 17.00
N PRO A 216 18.50 -12.12 16.55
CA PRO A 216 18.79 -13.07 15.47
C PRO A 216 18.35 -14.51 15.76
N SER A 217 18.15 -14.87 17.05
CA SER A 217 17.69 -16.21 17.45
C SER A 217 16.27 -16.54 16.97
N LEU A 218 15.48 -15.52 16.58
CA LEU A 218 14.17 -15.71 15.95
C LEU A 218 14.29 -16.28 14.54
N GLY A 219 15.45 -16.10 13.87
CA GLY A 219 15.69 -16.62 12.53
C GLY A 219 14.83 -16.00 11.44
N ILE A 220 14.32 -14.76 11.63
CA ILE A 220 13.57 -14.01 10.60
C ILE A 220 14.50 -13.78 9.41
N LYS A 221 14.04 -14.10 8.19
CA LYS A 221 14.78 -13.91 6.94
C LYS A 221 14.14 -12.86 6.03
N ASP A 222 12.83 -12.70 6.15
CA ASP A 222 12.03 -11.76 5.41
C ASP A 222 10.99 -11.16 6.36
N PRO A 223 10.91 -9.82 6.49
CA PRO A 223 9.99 -9.17 7.44
C PRO A 223 8.51 -9.39 7.13
N TYR A 224 8.17 -9.86 5.92
CA TYR A 224 6.79 -10.15 5.50
C TYR A 224 6.45 -11.64 5.56
N SER A 225 7.40 -12.49 5.86
CA SER A 225 7.25 -13.96 5.88
C SER A 225 7.54 -14.51 7.28
N LEU A 226 6.60 -14.28 8.19
CA LEU A 226 6.75 -14.60 9.61
C LEU A 226 5.98 -15.87 9.99
N THR A 227 6.65 -16.79 10.68
CA THR A 227 5.98 -17.85 11.44
C THR A 227 5.17 -17.23 12.58
N GLN A 228 4.23 -17.98 13.16
CA GLN A 228 3.43 -17.49 14.31
C GLN A 228 4.33 -16.99 15.45
N LYS A 229 5.38 -17.75 15.80
CA LYS A 229 6.35 -17.34 16.84
C LYS A 229 7.04 -16.01 16.54
N GLN A 230 7.37 -15.77 15.26
CA GLN A 230 8.03 -14.53 14.83
C GLN A 230 7.03 -13.36 14.83
N LEU A 231 5.79 -13.60 14.38
CA LEU A 231 4.70 -12.63 14.48
C LEU A 231 4.43 -12.24 15.93
N ASP A 232 4.32 -13.21 16.84
CA ASP A 232 4.10 -12.98 18.27
C ASP A 232 5.21 -12.10 18.87
N ALA A 233 6.46 -12.32 18.45
CA ALA A 233 7.60 -11.50 18.89
C ALA A 233 7.51 -10.05 18.37
N ALA A 234 7.12 -9.85 17.11
CA ALA A 234 6.90 -8.52 16.54
C ALA A 234 5.73 -7.80 17.24
N VAL A 235 4.62 -8.50 17.48
CA VAL A 235 3.48 -7.98 18.25
C VAL A 235 3.87 -7.55 19.67
N ALA A 236 4.67 -8.37 20.37
CA ALA A 236 5.16 -8.04 21.71
C ALA A 236 6.03 -6.78 21.70
N LEU A 237 6.89 -6.63 20.68
CA LEU A 237 7.70 -5.44 20.50
C LEU A 237 6.83 -4.20 20.25
N LEU A 238 5.84 -4.28 19.36
CA LEU A 238 4.93 -3.17 19.05
C LEU A 238 4.02 -2.79 20.22
N LYS A 239 3.54 -3.74 21.01
CA LYS A 239 2.85 -3.45 22.27
C LYS A 239 3.75 -2.69 23.26
N THR A 240 5.03 -3.01 23.27
CA THR A 240 6.01 -2.29 24.08
C THR A 240 6.24 -0.88 23.55
N GLN A 241 6.42 -0.72 22.23
CA GLN A 241 6.54 0.57 21.55
C GLN A 241 5.31 1.44 21.79
N GLY A 242 4.10 0.85 21.77
CA GLY A 242 2.82 1.55 21.97
C GLY A 242 2.80 2.40 23.25
N THR A 243 3.60 2.06 24.26
CA THR A 243 3.75 2.89 25.48
C THR A 243 4.50 4.21 25.22
N ASN A 244 5.24 4.31 24.11
CA ASN A 244 6.01 5.48 23.69
C ASN A 244 5.35 6.24 22.54
N VAL A 245 4.37 5.62 21.84
CA VAL A 245 3.67 6.24 20.73
C VAL A 245 2.73 7.32 21.24
N GLY A 246 2.89 8.52 20.70
CA GLY A 246 1.98 9.66 20.93
C GLY A 246 0.95 9.81 19.82
N GLU A 247 1.32 9.44 18.59
CA GLU A 247 0.44 9.50 17.42
C GLU A 247 0.62 8.28 16.51
N TYR A 248 -0.50 7.60 16.22
CA TYR A 248 -0.59 6.64 15.13
C TYR A 248 -1.22 7.34 13.93
N TRP A 249 -0.54 7.32 12.79
CA TRP A 249 -0.99 8.03 11.59
C TRP A 249 -1.22 7.10 10.40
N SER A 250 -2.31 7.29 9.70
CA SER A 250 -2.58 6.79 8.35
C SER A 250 -2.78 7.96 7.37
N ASP A 251 -3.29 9.08 7.90
CA ASP A 251 -3.32 10.37 7.22
C ASP A 251 -2.01 11.12 7.52
N TYR A 252 -1.23 11.42 6.48
CA TYR A 252 0.08 12.08 6.57
C TYR A 252 0.01 13.45 7.26
N THR A 253 -1.13 14.17 7.15
CA THR A 253 -1.29 15.49 7.76
C THR A 253 -1.24 15.44 9.28
N LYS A 254 -1.64 14.33 9.89
CA LYS A 254 -1.55 14.13 11.34
C LYS A 254 -0.09 14.05 11.81
N GLU A 255 0.76 13.36 11.06
CA GLU A 255 2.17 13.30 11.40
C GLU A 255 2.84 14.67 11.24
N VAL A 256 2.55 15.40 10.13
CA VAL A 256 3.01 16.77 9.94
C VAL A 256 2.66 17.64 11.16
N GLN A 257 1.38 17.66 11.56
CA GLN A 257 0.88 18.43 12.69
C GLN A 257 1.55 18.03 14.03
N ALA A 258 1.78 16.73 14.23
CA ALA A 258 2.42 16.21 15.44
C ALA A 258 3.85 16.72 15.59
N PHE A 259 4.62 16.79 14.50
CA PHE A 259 5.97 17.35 14.52
C PHE A 259 5.98 18.88 14.61
N GLU A 260 5.13 19.58 13.87
CA GLU A 260 5.02 21.05 13.90
C GLU A 260 4.59 21.58 15.26
N SER A 261 3.70 20.88 15.96
CA SER A 261 3.27 21.22 17.31
C SER A 261 4.26 20.80 18.41
N GLY A 262 5.27 19.97 18.08
CA GLY A 262 6.21 19.40 19.04
C GLY A 262 5.60 18.33 19.95
N THR A 263 4.44 17.79 19.61
CA THR A 263 3.85 16.64 20.32
C THR A 263 4.57 15.34 19.97
N SER A 264 5.24 15.29 18.81
CA SER A 264 6.12 14.20 18.42
C SER A 264 7.52 14.71 18.08
N GLU A 265 8.53 13.87 18.25
CA GLU A 265 9.95 14.22 18.09
C GLU A 265 10.71 13.23 17.22
N ILE A 266 10.20 12.00 17.10
CA ILE A 266 10.83 10.91 16.34
C ILE A 266 9.76 9.91 15.88
N GLY A 267 9.96 9.26 14.75
CA GLY A 267 9.02 8.21 14.30
C GLY A 267 9.24 7.73 12.89
N THR A 268 8.36 6.85 12.45
CA THR A 268 8.34 6.33 11.09
C THR A 268 7.62 7.32 10.17
N THR A 269 8.21 7.64 9.03
CA THR A 269 7.70 8.64 8.10
C THR A 269 7.93 8.29 6.63
N TRP A 270 7.33 9.07 5.75
CA TRP A 270 7.70 9.14 4.32
C TRP A 270 8.45 10.44 4.02
N GLN A 271 9.29 10.44 2.97
CA GLN A 271 10.11 11.59 2.63
C GLN A 271 9.26 12.86 2.41
N VAL A 272 8.09 12.74 1.76
CA VAL A 272 7.18 13.87 1.56
C VAL A 272 6.75 14.54 2.88
N ILE A 273 6.50 13.75 3.91
CA ILE A 273 6.09 14.26 5.22
C ILE A 273 7.22 15.10 5.84
N ALA A 274 8.44 14.58 5.77
CA ALA A 274 9.62 15.33 6.24
C ALA A 274 9.82 16.64 5.46
N ASN A 275 9.59 16.63 4.16
CA ASN A 275 9.66 17.82 3.32
C ASN A 275 8.59 18.85 3.70
N LEU A 276 7.35 18.38 3.97
CA LEU A 276 6.25 19.25 4.43
C LEU A 276 6.58 19.89 5.78
N VAL A 277 7.03 19.12 6.77
CA VAL A 277 7.48 19.65 8.07
C VAL A 277 8.63 20.64 7.88
N ASN A 278 9.59 20.35 7.00
CA ASN A 278 10.72 21.21 6.71
C ASN A 278 10.34 22.49 5.94
N SER A 279 9.16 22.55 5.33
CA SER A 279 8.65 23.77 4.72
C SER A 279 8.24 24.81 5.76
N ASP A 280 7.86 24.41 6.97
CA ASP A 280 7.68 25.35 8.10
C ASP A 280 9.05 25.83 8.62
N ALA A 281 9.17 27.15 8.75
CA ALA A 281 10.40 27.76 9.26
C ALA A 281 10.69 27.45 10.74
N LYS A 282 9.68 27.03 11.51
CA LYS A 282 9.77 26.83 12.97
C LYS A 282 10.36 25.48 13.35
N VAL A 283 10.05 24.42 12.57
CA VAL A 283 10.47 23.06 12.84
C VAL A 283 11.36 22.56 11.71
N LYS A 284 12.42 21.85 12.07
CA LYS A 284 13.29 21.15 11.12
C LYS A 284 13.45 19.72 11.57
N VAL A 285 13.37 18.80 10.62
CA VAL A 285 13.54 17.38 10.84
C VAL A 285 14.56 16.81 9.85
N ASP A 286 15.26 15.78 10.28
CA ASP A 286 16.13 14.98 9.45
C ASP A 286 15.51 13.58 9.26
N THR A 287 15.86 12.92 8.18
CA THR A 287 15.45 11.55 7.85
C THR A 287 16.66 10.67 7.60
N ILE A 288 16.56 9.41 7.99
CA ILE A 288 17.58 8.41 7.70
C ILE A 288 16.94 7.07 7.33
N ILE A 289 17.68 6.24 6.57
CA ILE A 289 17.53 4.78 6.61
C ILE A 289 18.43 4.28 7.74
N PRO A 290 17.87 3.68 8.80
CA PRO A 290 18.67 3.09 9.87
C PRO A 290 19.58 1.96 9.37
N LYS A 291 20.58 1.60 10.17
CA LYS A 291 21.56 0.55 9.81
C LYS A 291 20.97 -0.83 9.55
N GLU A 292 19.79 -1.09 10.09
CA GLU A 292 19.04 -2.32 9.84
C GLU A 292 18.36 -2.35 8.45
N GLY A 293 18.37 -1.24 7.72
CA GLY A 293 17.59 -1.03 6.51
C GLY A 293 16.24 -0.40 6.82
N ALA A 294 15.37 -0.38 5.81
CA ALA A 294 14.00 0.13 5.92
C ALA A 294 13.02 -0.79 5.22
N THR A 295 11.76 -0.77 5.64
CA THR A 295 10.66 -1.19 4.79
C THR A 295 10.34 -0.06 3.80
N GLY A 296 9.54 -0.35 2.79
CA GLY A 296 9.13 0.67 1.81
C GLY A 296 8.07 0.13 0.87
N TRP A 297 7.61 0.97 -0.01
CA TRP A 297 6.49 0.68 -0.89
C TRP A 297 6.84 0.95 -2.35
N SER A 298 6.13 0.25 -3.23
CA SER A 298 6.14 0.51 -4.67
C SER A 298 4.73 0.33 -5.18
N ASP A 299 4.14 1.42 -5.64
CA ASP A 299 2.77 1.45 -6.07
C ASP A 299 2.65 1.08 -7.55
N THR A 300 1.61 0.32 -7.84
CA THR A 300 1.37 -0.18 -9.20
C THR A 300 -0.07 0.09 -9.64
N TRP A 301 -0.24 0.54 -10.87
CA TRP A 301 -1.55 0.56 -11.51
C TRP A 301 -1.92 -0.84 -11.98
N MET A 302 -3.00 -1.37 -11.41
CA MET A 302 -3.52 -2.71 -11.67
C MET A 302 -4.87 -2.62 -12.40
N ILE A 303 -5.15 -3.57 -13.29
CA ILE A 303 -6.42 -3.65 -14.00
C ILE A 303 -7.36 -4.64 -13.33
N SER A 304 -8.62 -4.25 -13.13
CA SER A 304 -9.68 -5.13 -12.64
C SER A 304 -9.91 -6.32 -13.60
N SER A 305 -10.09 -7.50 -13.03
CA SER A 305 -10.52 -8.68 -13.80
C SER A 305 -11.93 -8.50 -14.41
N LYS A 306 -12.69 -7.52 -13.90
CA LYS A 306 -14.05 -7.17 -14.32
C LYS A 306 -14.12 -5.79 -14.98
N ALA A 307 -12.97 -5.25 -15.42
CA ALA A 307 -12.89 -3.93 -16.05
C ALA A 307 -13.86 -3.83 -17.23
N LYS A 308 -14.71 -2.81 -17.21
CA LYS A 308 -15.63 -2.48 -18.31
C LYS A 308 -14.95 -1.65 -19.39
N HIS A 309 -13.88 -0.95 -19.01
CA HIS A 309 -13.15 -0.02 -19.86
C HIS A 309 -11.64 -0.39 -19.92
N PRO A 310 -11.32 -1.65 -20.35
CA PRO A 310 -9.95 -2.15 -20.31
C PRO A 310 -8.98 -1.43 -21.27
N ASN A 311 -9.47 -0.87 -22.41
CA ASN A 311 -8.58 -0.09 -23.28
C ASN A 311 -8.21 1.24 -22.62
N CYS A 312 -9.19 1.97 -22.06
CA CYS A 312 -8.93 3.19 -21.31
C CYS A 312 -7.97 2.95 -20.12
N MET A 313 -8.07 1.77 -19.44
CA MET A 313 -7.15 1.45 -18.35
C MET A 313 -5.71 1.23 -18.82
N TYR A 314 -5.50 0.57 -19.97
CA TYR A 314 -4.17 0.43 -20.56
C TYR A 314 -3.62 1.76 -21.07
N ASP A 315 -4.46 2.61 -21.66
CA ASP A 315 -4.08 3.96 -22.06
C ASP A 315 -3.65 4.79 -20.86
N TRP A 316 -4.36 4.66 -19.72
CA TRP A 316 -3.99 5.28 -18.45
C TRP A 316 -2.64 4.79 -17.94
N MET A 317 -2.44 3.47 -17.85
CA MET A 317 -1.17 2.90 -17.40
C MET A 317 0.01 3.42 -18.22
N ASN A 318 -0.16 3.53 -19.54
CA ASN A 318 0.90 4.04 -20.41
C ASN A 318 1.09 5.56 -20.26
N TYR A 319 0.00 6.32 -20.11
CA TYR A 319 0.03 7.77 -19.96
C TYR A 319 0.69 8.19 -18.64
N ILE A 320 0.21 7.65 -17.52
CA ILE A 320 0.69 8.00 -16.17
C ILE A 320 2.16 7.62 -15.94
N THR A 321 2.68 6.66 -16.70
CA THR A 321 4.08 6.26 -16.66
C THR A 321 4.92 6.86 -17.80
N SER A 322 4.39 7.87 -18.53
CA SER A 322 5.23 8.67 -19.42
C SER A 322 6.20 9.54 -18.61
N ALA A 323 7.36 9.88 -19.18
CA ALA A 323 8.40 10.59 -18.44
C ALA A 323 7.89 11.89 -17.79
N LYS A 324 7.16 12.70 -18.57
CA LYS A 324 6.61 13.98 -18.10
C LYS A 324 5.57 13.79 -17.01
N VAL A 325 4.54 12.98 -17.27
CA VAL A 325 3.43 12.81 -16.32
C VAL A 325 3.90 12.12 -15.04
N ASN A 326 4.78 11.12 -15.15
CA ASN A 326 5.32 10.46 -13.98
C ASN A 326 6.20 11.40 -13.12
N ALA A 327 6.88 12.38 -13.74
CA ALA A 327 7.58 13.43 -13.01
C ALA A 327 6.59 14.35 -12.27
N GLU A 328 5.53 14.80 -12.96
CA GLU A 328 4.49 15.68 -12.37
C GLU A 328 3.81 14.99 -11.17
N VAL A 329 3.44 13.71 -11.31
CA VAL A 329 2.86 12.92 -10.21
C VAL A 329 3.85 12.78 -9.06
N ALA A 330 5.11 12.41 -9.36
CA ALA A 330 6.12 12.21 -8.35
C ALA A 330 6.41 13.48 -7.55
N GLU A 331 6.51 14.64 -8.22
CA GLU A 331 6.71 15.93 -7.55
C GLU A 331 5.51 16.33 -6.69
N TRP A 332 4.30 16.10 -7.16
CA TRP A 332 3.10 16.44 -6.43
C TRP A 332 2.85 15.53 -5.22
N PHE A 333 2.92 14.22 -5.44
CA PHE A 333 2.72 13.23 -4.38
C PHE A 333 3.88 13.19 -3.39
N GLY A 334 5.10 13.45 -3.86
CA GLY A 334 6.31 13.36 -3.05
C GLY A 334 6.85 11.93 -2.95
N GLU A 335 7.16 11.32 -4.11
CA GLU A 335 7.68 9.97 -4.23
C GLU A 335 8.84 9.90 -5.25
N ALA A 336 9.59 8.80 -5.22
CA ALA A 336 10.54 8.54 -6.30
C ALA A 336 9.79 8.02 -7.53
N PRO A 337 9.94 8.64 -8.72
CA PRO A 337 9.31 8.15 -9.94
C PRO A 337 9.84 6.78 -10.34
N ALA A 338 8.96 5.92 -10.83
CA ALA A 338 9.35 4.62 -11.36
C ALA A 338 9.98 4.72 -12.77
N GLN A 339 9.63 5.76 -13.52
CA GLN A 339 10.11 6.02 -14.87
C GLN A 339 11.51 6.63 -14.85
N THR A 340 12.50 5.94 -15.43
CA THR A 340 13.92 6.37 -15.40
C THR A 340 14.18 7.70 -16.09
N LEU A 341 13.33 8.11 -17.04
CA LEU A 341 13.45 9.38 -17.76
C LEU A 341 12.69 10.53 -17.09
N ALA A 342 11.97 10.27 -16.00
CA ALA A 342 11.19 11.29 -15.30
C ALA A 342 12.09 12.36 -14.66
N CYS A 343 13.29 11.99 -14.21
CA CYS A 343 14.22 12.92 -13.57
C CYS A 343 14.70 14.05 -14.51
N GLU A 344 14.62 13.85 -15.82
CA GLU A 344 14.92 14.90 -16.81
C GLU A 344 13.74 15.86 -17.01
N GLN A 345 12.58 15.55 -16.42
CA GLN A 345 11.32 16.28 -16.59
C GLN A 345 10.84 16.96 -15.29
N THR A 346 11.51 16.71 -14.16
CA THR A 346 11.18 17.36 -12.89
C THR A 346 11.46 18.86 -12.93
N SER A 347 10.61 19.64 -12.27
CA SER A 347 10.76 21.10 -12.14
C SER A 347 11.90 21.47 -11.18
N ASP A 348 12.08 20.67 -10.10
CA ASP A 348 13.22 20.78 -9.19
C ASP A 348 14.37 19.87 -9.70
N PRO A 349 15.51 20.45 -10.06
CA PRO A 349 16.67 19.67 -10.54
C PRO A 349 17.26 18.74 -9.48
N ASN A 350 16.98 18.95 -8.19
CA ASN A 350 17.45 18.10 -7.09
C ASN A 350 16.41 17.07 -6.64
N PHE A 351 15.23 17.04 -7.28
CA PHE A 351 14.14 16.18 -6.86
C PHE A 351 14.55 14.70 -6.78
N CYS A 352 15.10 14.18 -7.86
CA CYS A 352 15.50 12.78 -7.92
C CYS A 352 16.63 12.41 -6.95
N ASP A 353 17.51 13.34 -6.63
CA ASP A 353 18.54 13.15 -5.61
C ASP A 353 17.92 13.11 -4.21
N THR A 354 16.97 13.99 -3.93
CA THR A 354 16.21 14.03 -2.65
C THR A 354 15.45 12.73 -2.40
N TYR A 355 14.84 12.17 -3.44
CA TYR A 355 14.06 10.94 -3.37
C TYR A 355 14.85 9.68 -3.74
N HIS A 356 16.16 9.80 -4.02
CA HIS A 356 17.04 8.69 -4.42
C HIS A 356 16.52 7.88 -5.62
N ALA A 357 15.79 8.53 -6.54
CA ALA A 357 15.02 7.86 -7.60
C ALA A 357 15.86 6.99 -8.52
N THR A 358 17.14 7.34 -8.73
CA THR A 358 18.10 6.62 -9.58
C THR A 358 19.17 5.84 -8.80
N ASP A 359 19.12 5.85 -7.47
CA ASP A 359 20.10 5.20 -6.60
C ASP A 359 19.70 3.73 -6.31
N ALA A 360 20.21 2.81 -7.12
CA ALA A 360 19.98 1.38 -6.93
C ALA A 360 20.58 0.84 -5.61
N ALA A 361 21.65 1.46 -5.09
CA ALA A 361 22.25 1.07 -3.81
C ALA A 361 21.35 1.47 -2.64
N TYR A 362 20.71 2.62 -2.73
CA TYR A 362 19.68 3.04 -1.77
C TYR A 362 18.47 2.10 -1.85
N ALA A 363 17.91 1.87 -3.05
CA ALA A 363 16.78 0.99 -3.27
C ALA A 363 17.02 -0.44 -2.75
N SER A 364 18.28 -0.93 -2.78
CA SER A 364 18.64 -2.26 -2.28
C SER A 364 18.58 -2.42 -0.76
N LYS A 365 18.51 -1.32 0.00
CA LYS A 365 18.35 -1.32 1.46
C LYS A 365 16.89 -1.40 1.89
N ILE A 366 15.96 -1.36 0.93
CA ILE A 366 14.53 -1.32 1.17
C ILE A 366 13.95 -2.72 1.01
N HIS A 367 13.25 -3.17 2.04
CA HIS A 367 12.37 -4.33 2.00
C HIS A 367 10.98 -3.86 1.55
N TYR A 368 10.69 -4.02 0.26
CA TYR A 368 9.43 -3.54 -0.31
C TYR A 368 8.23 -4.31 0.22
N TRP A 369 7.17 -3.60 0.56
CA TRP A 369 5.92 -4.18 1.03
C TRP A 369 5.45 -5.28 0.10
N THR A 370 5.17 -6.42 0.69
CA THR A 370 4.53 -7.55 0.00
C THR A 370 3.51 -8.19 0.93
N THR A 371 2.47 -8.75 0.35
CA THR A 371 1.39 -9.37 1.13
C THR A 371 1.91 -10.59 1.90
N PRO A 372 1.81 -10.64 3.23
CA PRO A 372 2.08 -11.84 4.01
C PRO A 372 1.25 -13.04 3.56
N GLN A 373 1.91 -14.16 3.29
CA GLN A 373 1.32 -15.38 2.76
C GLN A 373 1.56 -16.57 3.71
N LYS A 374 0.62 -17.51 3.72
CA LYS A 374 0.77 -18.75 4.49
C LYS A 374 2.02 -19.54 4.09
N GLN A 375 2.32 -19.57 2.81
CA GLN A 375 3.56 -20.19 2.31
C GLN A 375 4.75 -19.27 2.58
N CYS A 376 5.73 -19.76 3.33
CA CYS A 376 6.94 -19.01 3.60
C CYS A 376 7.80 -18.83 2.36
N VAL A 377 8.38 -17.65 2.18
CA VAL A 377 9.21 -17.30 0.99
C VAL A 377 10.51 -18.09 0.96
N ASP A 378 10.97 -18.58 2.12
CA ASP A 378 12.19 -19.39 2.25
C ASP A 378 12.03 -20.86 1.80
N GLY A 379 10.86 -21.21 1.28
CA GLY A 379 10.54 -22.55 0.78
C GLY A 379 10.42 -23.64 1.85
N LYS A 380 10.39 -23.28 3.14
CA LYS A 380 10.36 -24.24 4.26
C LYS A 380 8.98 -24.72 4.68
N GLY A 381 7.94 -24.41 3.92
CA GLY A 381 6.59 -24.91 4.18
C GLY A 381 5.52 -23.82 4.35
N ASP A 382 4.35 -24.23 4.83
CA ASP A 382 3.15 -23.42 4.97
C ASP A 382 2.95 -22.86 6.39
N ASP A 383 4.04 -22.59 7.11
CA ASP A 383 4.01 -22.22 8.53
C ASP A 383 4.01 -20.70 8.76
N CYS A 384 3.99 -19.90 7.70
CA CYS A 384 3.95 -18.45 7.80
C CYS A 384 2.52 -17.93 7.99
N THR A 385 2.44 -16.75 8.57
CA THR A 385 1.18 -16.09 8.88
C THR A 385 0.66 -15.27 7.69
N THR A 386 -0.66 -15.27 7.55
CA THR A 386 -1.35 -14.54 6.49
C THR A 386 -1.61 -13.09 6.86
N TYR A 387 -1.90 -12.25 5.88
CA TYR A 387 -2.29 -10.86 6.13
C TYR A 387 -3.52 -10.74 7.05
N ALA A 388 -4.50 -11.65 6.97
CA ALA A 388 -5.64 -11.65 7.88
C ALA A 388 -5.22 -11.81 9.35
N GLN A 389 -4.24 -12.69 9.61
CA GLN A 389 -3.68 -12.85 10.96
C GLN A 389 -2.90 -11.59 11.40
N TRP A 390 -2.30 -10.85 10.47
CA TRP A 390 -1.66 -9.57 10.77
C TRP A 390 -2.68 -8.49 11.10
N VAL A 391 -3.83 -8.44 10.42
CA VAL A 391 -4.95 -7.54 10.76
C VAL A 391 -5.44 -7.81 12.18
N ASP A 392 -5.68 -9.09 12.53
CA ASP A 392 -6.11 -9.47 13.88
C ASP A 392 -5.03 -9.10 14.93
N ALA A 393 -3.76 -9.30 14.60
CA ALA A 393 -2.64 -8.93 15.47
C ALA A 393 -2.52 -7.40 15.65
N TRP A 394 -2.75 -6.63 14.59
CA TRP A 394 -2.73 -5.17 14.64
C TRP A 394 -3.83 -4.62 15.56
N GLN A 395 -5.03 -5.17 15.47
CA GLN A 395 -6.11 -4.81 16.39
C GLN A 395 -5.73 -5.05 17.85
N GLN A 396 -5.02 -6.15 18.16
CA GLN A 396 -4.53 -6.44 19.51
C GLN A 396 -3.39 -5.51 19.96
N ILE A 397 -2.63 -4.92 19.04
CA ILE A 397 -1.57 -3.94 19.32
C ILE A 397 -2.21 -2.60 19.70
N LYS A 398 -3.25 -2.21 18.97
CA LYS A 398 -3.94 -0.93 19.16
C LYS A 398 -4.83 -0.91 20.40
N GLY A 399 -5.36 -2.04 20.86
CA GLY A 399 -6.20 -2.18 22.07
C GLY A 399 -7.67 -2.18 21.76
#